data_1876c0a73f8e041f50f3e92b4ced5bab
#
_entry.id   1876c0a73f8e041f50f3e92b4ced5bab
#
_cell.length_a   1.000
_cell.length_b   1.000
_cell.length_c   1.000
_cell.angle_alpha   90.00
_cell.angle_beta   90.00
_cell.angle_gamma   90.00
#
_symmetry.space_group_name_H-M   'P 1'
#
loop_
_entity.id
_entity.type
_entity.pdbx_description
1 polymer ?
#
loop_
_entity_poly.entity_id
_entity_poly.type
_entity_poly.pdbx_seq_one_letter_code
_entity_poly.pdbx_strand_id
1 'polypeptide(L)'
;DSFTKEHSAEYQSQALIDLAFRMNEQISDFEAIDRIVIHTSHHTHYVIGTGAGDPQKMNPTASRETLDHSIMYIFAVALQDGGWHHIRSYLPERAAREDTVRLWHKIETAEDAEWTERYHETDPDKLAFGGRVEITLKDGSVITDELAVANAHTNGARPFVRENYIHKFRTLTEG
;
A
#
# COMPACT_ATOMS: atom_id res chain seq x y z
N ASP A 1 -1.60 19.26 11.53
CA ASP A 1 -1.94 17.97 12.13
C ASP A 1 -0.85 16.95 11.78
N SER A 2 -0.70 15.93 12.64
CA SER A 2 0.19 14.80 12.38
C SER A 2 -0.60 13.50 12.45
N PHE A 3 -0.25 12.55 11.59
CA PHE A 3 -0.96 11.28 11.49
C PHE A 3 -0.02 10.12 11.83
N THR A 4 -0.56 9.08 12.44
CA THR A 4 0.19 7.90 12.84
C THR A 4 0.54 7.04 11.63
N LYS A 5 1.81 6.63 11.53
CA LYS A 5 2.28 5.58 10.62
C LYS A 5 2.47 4.29 11.42
N GLU A 6 1.67 3.27 11.17
CA GLU A 6 1.88 1.92 11.72
C GLU A 6 3.03 1.24 10.96
N HIS A 7 2.93 1.25 9.64
CA HIS A 7 3.89 0.60 8.76
C HIS A 7 5.07 1.52 8.44
N SER A 8 6.29 0.97 8.40
CA SER A 8 7.48 1.72 7.98
C SER A 8 7.52 1.83 6.46
N ALA A 9 6.64 2.66 5.94
CA ALA A 9 6.45 2.97 4.52
C ALA A 9 5.95 4.41 4.37
N GLU A 10 5.92 4.92 3.15
CA GLU A 10 5.38 6.24 2.84
C GLU A 10 3.95 6.40 3.37
N TYR A 11 3.52 7.65 3.71
CA TYR A 11 2.26 7.86 4.43
C TYR A 11 1.02 7.48 3.60
N GLN A 12 0.96 7.83 2.32
CA GLN A 12 -0.16 7.50 1.44
C GLN A 12 -0.33 5.99 1.20
N SER A 13 0.69 5.20 1.53
CA SER A 13 0.62 3.75 1.45
C SER A 13 -0.05 3.08 2.66
N GLN A 14 -0.20 3.78 3.80
CA GLN A 14 -0.63 3.16 5.06
C GLN A 14 -1.97 2.43 4.95
N ALA A 15 -3.00 3.11 4.43
CA ALA A 15 -4.32 2.51 4.24
C ALA A 15 -4.29 1.40 3.17
N LEU A 16 -3.48 1.57 2.12
CA LEU A 16 -3.36 0.59 1.04
C LEU A 16 -2.60 -0.67 1.50
N ILE A 17 -1.68 -0.58 2.45
CA ILE A 17 -1.05 -1.74 3.11
C ILE A 17 -2.08 -2.53 3.92
N ASP A 18 -2.88 -1.85 4.74
CA ASP A 18 -3.95 -2.50 5.51
C ASP A 18 -4.98 -3.15 4.59
N LEU A 19 -5.30 -2.51 3.46
CA LEU A 19 -6.19 -3.04 2.45
C LEU A 19 -5.59 -4.28 1.78
N ALA A 20 -4.30 -4.26 1.47
CA ALA A 20 -3.59 -5.41 0.91
C ALA A 20 -3.63 -6.63 1.84
N PHE A 21 -3.48 -6.45 3.16
CA PHE A 21 -3.60 -7.54 4.14
C PHE A 21 -5.00 -8.14 4.13
N ARG A 22 -6.03 -7.31 4.08
CA ARG A 22 -7.42 -7.76 4.04
C ARG A 22 -7.75 -8.50 2.73
N MET A 23 -7.19 -8.07 1.61
CA MET A 23 -7.36 -8.72 0.31
C MET A 23 -6.52 -10.01 0.17
N ASN A 24 -5.38 -10.12 0.85
CA ASN A 24 -4.57 -11.34 0.90
C ASN A 24 -5.40 -12.57 1.30
N GLU A 25 -6.27 -12.41 2.29
CA GLU A 25 -7.15 -13.49 2.79
C GLU A 25 -8.12 -14.03 1.74
N GLN A 26 -8.37 -13.28 0.66
CA GLN A 26 -9.31 -13.62 -0.41
C GLN A 26 -8.63 -14.28 -1.62
N ILE A 27 -7.29 -14.29 -1.66
CA ILE A 27 -6.51 -14.75 -2.81
C ILE A 27 -5.73 -16.01 -2.45
N SER A 28 -6.11 -17.13 -3.05
CA SER A 28 -5.43 -18.41 -2.86
C SER A 28 -4.24 -18.64 -3.80
N ASP A 29 -4.22 -17.94 -4.94
CA ASP A 29 -3.17 -18.05 -5.96
C ASP A 29 -2.87 -16.68 -6.58
N PHE A 30 -1.72 -16.09 -6.25
CA PHE A 30 -1.26 -14.81 -6.79
C PHE A 30 -0.91 -14.89 -8.29
N GLU A 31 -0.58 -16.06 -8.81
CA GLU A 31 -0.34 -16.23 -10.25
C GLU A 31 -1.64 -16.16 -11.07
N ALA A 32 -2.80 -16.38 -10.45
CA ALA A 32 -4.10 -16.18 -11.08
C ALA A 32 -4.45 -14.71 -11.31
N ILE A 33 -3.76 -13.77 -10.67
CA ILE A 33 -3.96 -12.34 -10.88
C ILE A 33 -3.52 -11.95 -12.29
N ASP A 34 -4.38 -11.27 -13.02
CA ASP A 34 -4.09 -10.68 -14.33
C ASP A 34 -3.63 -9.22 -14.18
N ARG A 35 -4.40 -8.41 -13.45
CA ARG A 35 -4.16 -6.97 -13.28
C ARG A 35 -4.66 -6.48 -11.91
N ILE A 36 -4.00 -5.45 -11.38
CA ILE A 36 -4.44 -4.73 -10.19
C ILE A 36 -4.50 -3.23 -10.52
N VAL A 37 -5.63 -2.59 -10.24
CA VAL A 37 -5.79 -1.13 -10.36
C VAL A 37 -6.09 -0.55 -8.99
N ILE A 38 -5.28 0.41 -8.57
CA ILE A 38 -5.46 1.18 -7.33
C ILE A 38 -6.02 2.56 -7.72
N HIS A 39 -7.31 2.77 -7.49
CA HIS A 39 -7.97 4.06 -7.64
C HIS A 39 -7.72 4.90 -6.39
N THR A 40 -7.09 6.04 -6.53
CA THR A 40 -6.62 6.84 -5.40
C THR A 40 -6.57 8.34 -5.75
N SER A 41 -6.12 9.16 -4.80
CA SER A 41 -6.02 10.61 -5.00
C SER A 41 -4.98 10.99 -6.05
N HIS A 42 -5.14 12.19 -6.64
CA HIS A 42 -4.13 12.83 -7.49
C HIS A 42 -2.74 12.77 -6.85
N HIS A 43 -2.64 13.19 -5.58
CA HIS A 43 -1.35 13.22 -4.88
C HIS A 43 -0.69 11.83 -4.82
N THR A 44 -1.42 10.81 -4.38
CA THR A 44 -0.90 9.43 -4.31
C THR A 44 -0.51 8.90 -5.68
N HIS A 45 -1.36 9.13 -6.71
CA HIS A 45 -1.10 8.69 -8.08
C HIS A 45 0.19 9.28 -8.64
N TYR A 46 0.41 10.59 -8.49
CA TYR A 46 1.56 11.29 -9.07
C TYR A 46 2.82 11.29 -8.21
N VAL A 47 2.74 10.98 -6.92
CA VAL A 47 3.93 10.95 -6.04
C VAL A 47 4.50 9.55 -5.90
N ILE A 48 3.67 8.57 -5.55
CA ILE A 48 4.12 7.19 -5.29
C ILE A 48 3.58 6.15 -6.27
N GLY A 49 2.67 6.55 -7.16
CA GLY A 49 2.00 5.71 -8.14
C GLY A 49 2.62 5.73 -9.53
N THR A 50 1.93 5.12 -10.48
CA THR A 50 2.36 5.05 -11.88
C THR A 50 2.30 6.41 -12.59
N GLY A 51 1.48 7.35 -12.10
CA GLY A 51 1.41 8.73 -12.60
C GLY A 51 2.70 9.53 -12.42
N ALA A 52 3.59 9.12 -11.49
CA ALA A 52 4.90 9.73 -11.32
C ALA A 52 5.79 9.62 -12.57
N GLY A 53 5.55 8.64 -13.43
CA GLY A 53 6.36 8.40 -14.64
C GLY A 53 7.82 8.03 -14.35
N ASP A 54 8.12 7.60 -13.12
CA ASP A 54 9.46 7.25 -12.66
C ASP A 54 9.72 5.74 -12.82
N PRO A 55 10.57 5.32 -13.79
CA PRO A 55 10.84 3.92 -14.03
C PRO A 55 11.59 3.23 -12.87
N GLN A 56 12.25 3.99 -11.99
CA GLN A 56 12.93 3.41 -10.84
C GLN A 56 11.94 2.77 -9.85
N LYS A 57 10.70 3.26 -9.82
CA LYS A 57 9.62 2.68 -8.99
C LYS A 57 9.20 1.27 -9.43
N MET A 58 9.67 0.81 -10.59
CA MET A 58 9.43 -0.53 -11.15
C MET A 58 10.71 -1.36 -11.24
N ASN A 59 11.82 -0.90 -10.61
CA ASN A 59 13.11 -1.56 -10.70
C ASN A 59 13.41 -2.37 -9.43
N PRO A 60 13.55 -3.72 -9.52
CA PRO A 60 13.83 -4.59 -8.36
C PRO A 60 15.21 -4.37 -7.73
N THR A 61 16.10 -3.62 -8.38
CA THR A 61 17.40 -3.22 -7.83
C THR A 61 17.43 -1.77 -7.31
N ALA A 62 16.28 -1.11 -7.25
CA ALA A 62 16.17 0.24 -6.73
C ALA A 62 16.54 0.30 -5.24
N SER A 63 16.93 1.50 -4.80
CA SER A 63 17.23 1.73 -3.37
C SER A 63 15.98 1.56 -2.51
N ARG A 64 16.21 1.31 -1.21
CA ARG A 64 15.12 1.23 -0.23
C ARG A 64 14.23 2.47 -0.26
N GLU A 65 14.82 3.66 -0.40
CA GLU A 65 14.11 4.94 -0.45
C GLU A 65 13.20 5.02 -1.67
N THR A 66 13.64 4.52 -2.81
CA THR A 66 12.82 4.43 -4.03
C THR A 66 11.67 3.43 -3.84
N LEU A 67 11.95 2.25 -3.28
CA LEU A 67 10.94 1.23 -3.01
C LEU A 67 9.90 1.73 -1.99
N ASP A 68 10.32 2.52 -0.99
CA ASP A 68 9.45 3.17 -0.02
C ASP A 68 8.45 4.17 -0.66
N HIS A 69 8.79 4.68 -1.83
CA HIS A 69 7.95 5.59 -2.62
C HIS A 69 7.38 4.94 -3.88
N SER A 70 7.25 3.61 -3.90
CA SER A 70 6.56 2.85 -4.95
C SER A 70 5.37 2.10 -4.38
N ILE A 71 4.16 2.65 -4.56
CA ILE A 71 2.96 1.96 -4.07
C ILE A 71 2.75 0.62 -4.78
N MET A 72 3.20 0.46 -6.02
CA MET A 72 3.12 -0.79 -6.74
C MET A 72 3.95 -1.87 -6.06
N TYR A 73 5.19 -1.55 -5.65
CA TYR A 73 6.04 -2.44 -4.86
C TYR A 73 5.44 -2.75 -3.48
N ILE A 74 5.08 -1.68 -2.74
CA ILE A 74 4.56 -1.77 -1.39
C ILE A 74 3.31 -2.66 -1.37
N PHE A 75 2.38 -2.42 -2.29
CA PHE A 75 1.13 -3.18 -2.37
C PHE A 75 1.38 -4.65 -2.74
N ALA A 76 2.29 -4.92 -3.70
CA ALA A 76 2.64 -6.30 -4.09
C ALA A 76 3.19 -7.11 -2.92
N VAL A 77 4.15 -6.53 -2.17
CA VAL A 77 4.76 -7.19 -1.00
C VAL A 77 3.74 -7.39 0.11
N ALA A 78 2.98 -6.35 0.44
CA ALA A 78 1.96 -6.41 1.49
C ALA A 78 0.87 -7.46 1.15
N LEU A 79 0.45 -7.51 -0.12
CA LEU A 79 -0.53 -8.47 -0.60
C LEU A 79 -0.02 -9.91 -0.54
N GLN A 80 1.24 -10.16 -0.92
CA GLN A 80 1.82 -11.51 -0.87
C GLN A 80 2.10 -12.01 0.55
N ASP A 81 2.60 -11.11 1.42
CA ASP A 81 3.08 -11.51 2.74
C ASP A 81 1.95 -11.48 3.81
N GLY A 82 0.83 -10.81 3.54
CA GLY A 82 -0.21 -10.53 4.53
C GLY A 82 0.33 -9.76 5.76
N GLY A 83 1.47 -9.07 5.60
CA GLY A 83 2.19 -8.38 6.65
C GLY A 83 3.22 -7.41 6.09
N TRP A 84 3.75 -6.53 6.97
CA TRP A 84 4.78 -5.56 6.62
C TRP A 84 5.85 -5.48 7.70
N HIS A 85 7.11 -5.51 7.30
CA HIS A 85 8.25 -5.43 8.22
C HIS A 85 9.26 -4.38 7.75
N HIS A 86 9.69 -3.51 8.66
CA HIS A 86 10.54 -2.34 8.38
C HIS A 86 11.90 -2.66 7.73
N ILE A 87 12.41 -3.90 7.87
CA ILE A 87 13.64 -4.38 7.21
C ILE A 87 13.29 -5.42 6.16
N ARG A 88 12.65 -6.54 6.56
CA ARG A 88 12.47 -7.72 5.69
C ARG A 88 11.69 -7.42 4.42
N SER A 89 10.72 -6.50 4.48
CA SER A 89 9.94 -6.10 3.30
C SER A 89 10.73 -5.29 2.28
N TYR A 90 11.96 -4.84 2.63
CA TYR A 90 12.84 -4.05 1.76
C TYR A 90 14.15 -4.74 1.42
N LEU A 91 14.35 -5.99 1.82
CA LEU A 91 15.57 -6.72 1.49
C LEU A 91 15.71 -6.85 -0.04
N PRO A 92 16.92 -6.71 -0.60
CA PRO A 92 17.14 -6.87 -2.03
C PRO A 92 16.63 -8.20 -2.59
N GLU A 93 16.83 -9.29 -1.85
CA GLU A 93 16.33 -10.63 -2.21
C GLU A 93 14.79 -10.70 -2.17
N ARG A 94 14.12 -9.90 -1.30
CA ARG A 94 12.65 -9.82 -1.28
C ARG A 94 12.14 -9.04 -2.49
N ALA A 95 12.78 -7.93 -2.84
CA ALA A 95 12.42 -7.12 -4.00
C ALA A 95 12.69 -7.85 -5.33
N ALA A 96 13.78 -8.61 -5.40
CA ALA A 96 14.18 -9.35 -6.60
C ALA A 96 13.48 -10.72 -6.77
N ARG A 97 12.60 -11.11 -5.87
CA ARG A 97 11.86 -12.37 -5.97
C ARG A 97 11.00 -12.37 -7.24
N GLU A 98 11.17 -13.36 -8.10
CA GLU A 98 10.54 -13.38 -9.43
C GLU A 98 9.02 -13.26 -9.40
N ASP A 99 8.35 -13.94 -8.46
CA ASP A 99 6.90 -13.87 -8.30
C ASP A 99 6.45 -12.48 -7.82
N THR A 100 7.25 -11.79 -6.99
CA THR A 100 7.00 -10.42 -6.58
C THR A 100 7.14 -9.45 -7.75
N VAL A 101 8.21 -9.59 -8.53
CA VAL A 101 8.43 -8.76 -9.73
C VAL A 101 7.28 -8.95 -10.72
N ARG A 102 6.85 -10.19 -10.96
CA ARG A 102 5.70 -10.47 -11.84
C ARG A 102 4.40 -9.82 -11.33
N LEU A 103 4.12 -9.91 -10.03
CA LEU A 103 2.93 -9.30 -9.44
C LEU A 103 3.02 -7.78 -9.46
N TRP A 104 4.14 -7.22 -9.04
CA TRP A 104 4.41 -5.79 -9.00
C TRP A 104 4.14 -5.12 -10.36
N HIS A 105 4.61 -5.75 -11.47
CA HIS A 105 4.40 -5.22 -12.83
C HIS A 105 2.96 -5.32 -13.35
N LYS A 106 2.06 -5.97 -12.63
CA LYS A 106 0.62 -6.00 -12.92
C LYS A 106 -0.17 -4.91 -12.19
N ILE A 107 0.51 -4.11 -11.35
CA ILE A 107 -0.12 -3.07 -10.53
C ILE A 107 0.06 -1.72 -11.19
N GLU A 108 -1.03 -1.01 -11.34
CA GLU A 108 -1.05 0.38 -11.74
C GLU A 108 -1.95 1.19 -10.81
N THR A 109 -1.76 2.50 -10.81
CA THR A 109 -2.66 3.43 -10.12
C THR A 109 -3.47 4.21 -11.13
N ALA A 110 -4.66 4.62 -10.73
CA ALA A 110 -5.50 5.55 -11.48
C ALA A 110 -5.93 6.70 -10.56
N GLU A 111 -5.81 7.93 -11.05
CA GLU A 111 -6.40 9.07 -10.37
C GLU A 111 -7.92 8.94 -10.39
N ASP A 112 -8.54 9.17 -9.23
CA ASP A 112 -9.98 9.17 -9.06
C ASP A 112 -10.40 10.49 -8.39
N ALA A 113 -11.39 11.17 -8.99
CA ALA A 113 -11.81 12.50 -8.57
C ALA A 113 -12.40 12.50 -7.15
N GLU A 114 -13.15 11.45 -6.77
CA GLU A 114 -13.72 11.32 -5.43
C GLU A 114 -12.61 11.20 -4.39
N TRP A 115 -11.60 10.36 -4.63
CA TRP A 115 -10.46 10.19 -3.73
C TRP A 115 -9.59 11.45 -3.66
N THR A 116 -9.49 12.21 -4.75
CA THR A 116 -8.78 13.49 -4.78
C THR A 116 -9.51 14.55 -3.95
N GLU A 117 -10.83 14.65 -4.06
CA GLU A 117 -11.65 15.54 -3.25
C GLU A 117 -11.52 15.21 -1.76
N ARG A 118 -11.67 13.93 -1.40
CA ARG A 118 -11.54 13.44 -0.03
C ARG A 118 -10.15 13.62 0.56
N TYR A 119 -9.09 13.59 -0.24
CA TYR A 119 -7.73 13.84 0.22
C TYR A 119 -7.54 15.27 0.74
N HIS A 120 -8.27 16.23 0.18
CA HIS A 120 -8.23 17.65 0.56
C HIS A 120 -9.36 18.06 1.53
N GLU A 121 -10.19 17.13 1.93
CA GLU A 121 -11.30 17.39 2.83
C GLU A 121 -10.81 17.83 4.22
N THR A 122 -11.51 18.78 4.82
CA THR A 122 -11.21 19.27 6.17
C THR A 122 -12.08 18.60 7.24
N ASP A 123 -13.19 18.00 6.84
CA ASP A 123 -14.04 17.18 7.70
C ASP A 123 -13.34 15.81 7.95
N PRO A 124 -12.94 15.54 9.20
CA PRO A 124 -12.20 14.32 9.52
C PRO A 124 -12.98 13.02 9.23
N ASP A 125 -14.31 13.09 9.17
CA ASP A 125 -15.15 11.93 8.88
C ASP A 125 -15.23 11.62 7.37
N LYS A 126 -14.83 12.59 6.53
CA LYS A 126 -14.80 12.45 5.07
C LYS A 126 -13.39 12.30 4.51
N LEU A 127 -12.39 12.77 5.26
CA LEU A 127 -10.99 12.72 4.87
C LEU A 127 -10.54 11.31 4.51
N ALA A 128 -9.82 11.16 3.40
CA ALA A 128 -9.30 9.87 2.96
C ALA A 128 -7.89 9.99 2.38
N PHE A 129 -7.01 9.05 2.76
CA PHE A 129 -5.63 8.93 2.27
C PHE A 129 -5.38 7.60 1.55
N GLY A 130 -6.39 6.75 1.47
CA GLY A 130 -6.33 5.43 0.88
C GLY A 130 -6.82 5.38 -0.56
N GLY A 131 -7.63 4.39 -0.86
CA GLY A 131 -8.14 4.16 -2.18
C GLY A 131 -9.07 2.94 -2.27
N ARG A 132 -9.55 2.69 -3.48
CA ARG A 132 -10.27 1.50 -3.88
C ARG A 132 -9.36 0.64 -4.77
N VAL A 133 -9.31 -0.64 -4.53
CA VAL A 133 -8.49 -1.59 -5.28
C VAL A 133 -9.38 -2.57 -6.03
N GLU A 134 -9.07 -2.78 -7.30
CA GLU A 134 -9.69 -3.79 -8.15
C GLU A 134 -8.62 -4.80 -8.58
N ILE A 135 -8.80 -6.07 -8.22
CA ILE A 135 -7.94 -7.19 -8.64
C ILE A 135 -8.74 -8.02 -9.63
N THR A 136 -8.31 -8.00 -10.88
CA THR A 136 -8.87 -8.84 -11.94
C THR A 136 -8.08 -10.15 -12.01
N LEU A 137 -8.78 -11.28 -11.96
CA LEU A 137 -8.19 -12.60 -12.13
C LEU A 137 -8.25 -13.04 -13.61
N LYS A 138 -7.41 -14.00 -13.98
CA LYS A 138 -7.32 -14.54 -15.37
C LYS A 138 -8.61 -15.20 -15.86
N ASP A 139 -9.49 -15.62 -14.96
CA ASP A 139 -10.81 -16.15 -15.30
C ASP A 139 -11.87 -15.05 -15.53
N GLY A 140 -11.47 -13.77 -15.39
CA GLY A 140 -12.31 -12.61 -15.55
C GLY A 140 -13.08 -12.20 -14.30
N SER A 141 -12.95 -12.91 -13.19
CA SER A 141 -13.53 -12.48 -11.92
C SER A 141 -12.78 -11.29 -11.34
N VAL A 142 -13.48 -10.45 -10.56
CA VAL A 142 -12.92 -9.22 -9.96
C VAL A 142 -13.16 -9.23 -8.46
N ILE A 143 -12.10 -8.97 -7.71
CA ILE A 143 -12.14 -8.73 -6.26
C ILE A 143 -11.97 -7.24 -6.06
N THR A 144 -12.90 -6.60 -5.36
CA THR A 144 -12.87 -5.16 -5.10
C THR A 144 -13.00 -4.90 -3.61
N ASP A 145 -12.18 -3.99 -3.09
CA ASP A 145 -12.27 -3.53 -1.71
C ASP A 145 -11.70 -2.10 -1.59
N GLU A 146 -12.07 -1.36 -0.54
CA GLU A 146 -11.64 0.01 -0.33
C GLU A 146 -11.36 0.32 1.14
N LEU A 147 -10.47 1.29 1.39
CA LEU A 147 -10.17 1.78 2.73
C LEU A 147 -9.80 3.26 2.68
N ALA A 148 -10.55 4.09 3.39
CA ALA A 148 -10.35 5.54 3.40
C ALA A 148 -9.11 5.95 4.20
N VAL A 149 -8.94 5.42 5.40
CA VAL A 149 -7.83 5.73 6.30
C VAL A 149 -7.24 4.45 6.87
N ALA A 150 -5.96 4.48 7.20
CA ALA A 150 -5.27 3.35 7.83
C ALA A 150 -5.94 2.94 9.16
N ASN A 151 -5.85 1.67 9.51
CA ASN A 151 -6.38 1.16 10.78
C ASN A 151 -5.85 1.91 12.01
N ALA A 152 -4.58 2.31 11.98
CA ALA A 152 -3.91 3.05 13.06
C ALA A 152 -4.24 4.55 13.09
N HIS A 153 -4.94 5.08 12.09
CA HIS A 153 -5.39 6.47 12.05
C HIS A 153 -6.37 6.75 13.20
N THR A 154 -6.47 8.00 13.66
CA THR A 154 -7.39 8.40 14.75
C THR A 154 -8.85 8.03 14.46
N ASN A 155 -9.25 8.06 13.19
CA ASN A 155 -10.57 7.65 12.69
C ASN A 155 -10.55 6.24 12.06
N GLY A 156 -9.47 5.49 12.25
CA GLY A 156 -9.34 4.14 11.74
C GLY A 156 -9.99 3.09 12.63
N ALA A 157 -10.02 1.85 12.16
CA ALA A 157 -10.64 0.74 12.90
C ALA A 157 -9.90 0.37 14.19
N ARG A 158 -8.61 0.72 14.31
CA ARG A 158 -7.74 0.37 15.44
C ARG A 158 -6.76 1.54 15.74
N PRO A 159 -7.28 2.69 16.19
CA PRO A 159 -6.44 3.86 16.47
C PRO A 159 -5.29 3.51 17.42
N PHE A 160 -4.10 4.04 17.15
CA PHE A 160 -2.95 3.82 18.02
C PHE A 160 -3.17 4.43 19.41
N VAL A 161 -2.91 3.59 20.40
CA VAL A 161 -2.77 3.99 21.81
C VAL A 161 -1.32 3.89 22.23
N ARG A 162 -0.99 4.31 23.45
CA ARG A 162 0.40 4.37 23.97
C ARG A 162 1.16 3.05 23.81
N GLU A 163 0.49 1.94 24.04
CA GLU A 163 1.06 0.59 23.97
C GLU A 163 1.52 0.24 22.55
N ASN A 164 0.78 0.68 21.52
CA ASN A 164 1.14 0.48 20.11
C ASN A 164 2.42 1.26 19.75
N TYR A 165 2.57 2.51 20.25
CA TYR A 165 3.80 3.29 20.04
C TYR A 165 5.00 2.63 20.73
N ILE A 166 4.83 2.12 21.96
CA ILE A 166 5.89 1.40 22.68
C ILE A 166 6.28 0.13 21.92
N HIS A 167 5.30 -0.65 21.47
CA HIS A 167 5.55 -1.85 20.66
C HIS A 167 6.31 -1.52 19.39
N LYS A 168 5.85 -0.53 18.63
CA LYS A 168 6.52 -0.09 17.40
C LYS A 168 7.95 0.36 17.68
N PHE A 169 8.18 1.16 18.72
CA PHE A 169 9.52 1.60 19.10
C PHE A 169 10.45 0.39 19.36
N ARG A 170 9.99 -0.58 20.14
CA ARG A 170 10.76 -1.80 20.42
C ARG A 170 11.10 -2.56 19.15
N THR A 171 10.11 -2.82 18.30
CA THR A 171 10.31 -3.49 17.01
C THR A 171 11.34 -2.79 16.12
N LEU A 172 11.36 -1.46 16.12
CA LEU A 172 12.30 -0.68 15.30
C LEU A 172 13.73 -0.64 15.92
N THR A 173 13.90 -0.94 17.21
CA THR A 173 15.17 -0.89 17.91
C THR A 173 15.76 -2.26 18.22
N GLU A 174 15.00 -3.34 18.03
CA GLU A 174 15.47 -4.72 18.08
C GLU A 174 16.16 -5.02 16.73
N GLY A 175 17.47 -4.68 16.66
CA GLY A 175 18.33 -4.91 15.49
C GLY A 175 18.99 -6.28 15.49
#